data_4c9cce2bb5b6f07d8f9c345c7db70c3f
#
_entry.id   4c9cce2bb5b6f07d8f9c345c7db70c3f
#
_cell.length_a   1.000
_cell.length_b   1.000
_cell.length_c   1.000
_cell.angle_alpha   90.00
_cell.angle_beta   90.00
_cell.angle_gamma   90.00
#
_symmetry.space_group_name_H-M   'P 1'
#
loop_
_entity.id
_entity.type
_entity.pdbx_description
1 polymer ?
#
loop_
_entity_poly.entity_id
_entity_poly.type
_entity_poly.pdbx_seq_one_letter_code
_entity_poly.pdbx_strand_id
1 'polypeptide(L)'
;VYVTALAKLNIKCPIHGIFQQTPNKHLSGRGCPSCRLEKQGWSKTVFNQFCQVNNNGLGILYIIKCFNENETFYKIGITSKSIEERFNSISKMPYTYEVVQKILDIPNIIYELEHILHRLYKPFKYTPVTNFKGNSECFKL
;
A
#
# COMPACT_ATOMS: atom_id res chain seq x y z
N VAL A 1 15.58 -32.34 18.29
CA VAL A 1 14.44 -32.94 17.63
C VAL A 1 14.51 -32.65 16.13
N TYR A 2 14.46 -33.69 15.36
CA TYR A 2 14.46 -33.51 13.90
C TYR A 2 13.09 -33.05 13.42
N VAL A 3 13.09 -31.94 12.63
CA VAL A 3 11.88 -31.39 12.01
C VAL A 3 11.97 -31.62 10.50
N THR A 4 10.93 -32.21 9.92
CA THR A 4 10.90 -32.46 8.48
C THR A 4 10.76 -31.15 7.71
N ALA A 5 11.19 -31.13 6.45
CA ALA A 5 11.08 -29.96 5.59
C ALA A 5 9.63 -29.53 5.30
N LEU A 6 8.66 -30.42 5.58
CA LEU A 6 7.22 -30.15 5.41
C LEU A 6 6.55 -29.65 6.69
N ALA A 7 7.20 -29.76 7.85
CA ALA A 7 6.65 -29.26 9.10
C ALA A 7 6.74 -27.73 9.16
N LYS A 8 5.64 -27.08 9.53
CA LYS A 8 5.62 -25.62 9.70
C LYS A 8 6.33 -25.21 10.98
N LEU A 9 7.15 -24.18 10.90
CA LEU A 9 7.84 -23.58 12.02
C LEU A 9 7.23 -22.21 12.35
N ASN A 10 7.26 -21.84 13.63
CA ASN A 10 6.91 -20.49 14.07
C ASN A 10 8.12 -19.58 13.88
N ILE A 11 7.97 -18.57 13.03
CA ILE A 11 9.03 -17.62 12.72
C ILE A 11 8.53 -16.23 13.10
N LYS A 12 9.38 -15.46 13.79
CA LYS A 12 9.02 -14.13 14.24
C LYS A 12 9.43 -13.09 13.21
N CYS A 13 8.46 -12.31 12.71
CA CYS A 13 8.70 -11.11 11.93
C CYS A 13 8.75 -9.90 12.87
N PRO A 14 9.77 -9.03 12.81
CA PRO A 14 9.84 -7.84 13.66
C PRO A 14 8.67 -6.87 13.45
N ILE A 15 8.04 -6.90 12.29
CA ILE A 15 6.97 -5.97 11.91
C ILE A 15 5.58 -6.59 12.12
N HIS A 16 5.38 -7.86 11.75
CA HIS A 16 4.06 -8.51 11.70
C HIS A 16 3.85 -9.60 12.75
N GLY A 17 4.85 -9.86 13.59
CA GLY A 17 4.77 -10.88 14.63
C GLY A 17 5.05 -12.29 14.12
N ILE A 18 4.49 -13.29 14.80
CA ILE A 18 4.76 -14.71 14.51
C ILE A 18 3.94 -15.17 13.29
N PHE A 19 4.59 -15.85 12.36
CA PHE A 19 3.96 -16.53 11.25
C PHE A 19 4.48 -17.97 11.13
N GLN A 20 3.74 -18.83 10.45
CA GLN A 20 4.14 -20.21 10.20
C GLN A 20 4.62 -20.41 8.78
N GLN A 21 5.77 -21.07 8.63
CA GLN A 21 6.35 -21.37 7.32
C GLN A 21 7.16 -22.65 7.40
N THR A 22 7.20 -23.41 6.29
CA THR A 22 8.05 -24.60 6.21
C THR A 22 9.52 -24.20 6.12
N PRO A 23 10.48 -25.02 6.62
CA PRO A 23 11.90 -24.72 6.52
C PRO A 23 12.35 -24.48 5.07
N ASN A 24 11.84 -25.23 4.12
CA ASN A 24 12.18 -25.05 2.70
C ASN A 24 11.81 -23.67 2.18
N LYS A 25 10.60 -23.20 2.50
CA LYS A 25 10.13 -21.87 2.09
C LYS A 25 10.97 -20.77 2.74
N HIS A 26 11.30 -20.92 4.00
CA HIS A 26 12.13 -19.95 4.71
C HIS A 26 13.54 -19.90 4.14
N LEU A 27 14.18 -21.05 3.90
CA LEU A 27 15.52 -21.12 3.33
C LEU A 27 15.57 -20.61 1.89
N SER A 28 14.48 -20.70 1.13
CA SER A 28 14.39 -20.14 -0.22
C SER A 28 14.24 -18.62 -0.26
N GLY A 29 14.24 -17.95 0.89
CA GLY A 29 14.19 -16.49 0.97
C GLY A 29 12.80 -15.87 0.87
N ARG A 30 11.74 -16.64 1.08
CA ARG A 30 10.38 -16.11 0.99
C ARG A 30 10.02 -15.13 2.10
N GLY A 31 10.61 -15.29 3.30
CA GLY A 31 10.38 -14.40 4.43
C GLY A 31 8.91 -14.36 4.90
N CYS A 32 8.56 -13.29 5.60
CA CYS A 32 7.21 -13.08 6.10
C CYS A 32 6.22 -12.86 4.95
N PRO A 33 5.09 -13.60 4.89
CA PRO A 33 4.09 -13.40 3.84
C PRO A 33 3.52 -11.98 3.80
N SER A 34 3.28 -11.36 4.95
CA SER A 34 2.76 -9.99 5.01
C SER A 34 3.75 -8.98 4.47
N CYS A 35 5.05 -9.11 4.80
CA CYS A 35 6.10 -8.24 4.23
C CYS A 35 6.16 -8.37 2.70
N ARG A 36 6.05 -9.59 2.20
CA ARG A 36 6.07 -9.85 0.76
C ARG A 36 4.89 -9.19 0.05
N LEU A 37 3.69 -9.29 0.61
CA LEU A 37 2.49 -8.68 0.06
C LEU A 37 2.59 -7.15 0.04
N GLU A 38 3.12 -6.56 1.09
CA GLU A 38 3.34 -5.11 1.16
C GLU A 38 4.31 -4.62 0.07
N LYS A 39 5.36 -5.39 -0.22
CA LYS A 39 6.35 -5.07 -1.26
C LYS A 39 5.78 -5.16 -2.68
N GLN A 40 4.83 -6.07 -2.90
CA GLN A 40 4.20 -6.26 -4.21
C GLN A 40 3.16 -5.18 -4.54
N GLY A 41 2.75 -4.38 -3.55
CA GLY A 41 1.64 -3.44 -3.71
C GLY A 41 0.29 -4.14 -3.65
N TRP A 42 -0.78 -3.43 -4.02
CA TRP A 42 -2.13 -3.95 -3.91
C TRP A 42 -2.53 -4.81 -5.11
N SER A 43 -2.94 -6.05 -4.87
CA SER A 43 -3.83 -6.79 -5.75
C SER A 43 -5.27 -6.64 -5.24
N LYS A 44 -6.25 -6.91 -6.09
CA LYS A 44 -7.68 -6.80 -5.74
C LYS A 44 -8.02 -7.67 -4.53
N THR A 45 -7.55 -8.91 -4.50
CA THR A 45 -7.80 -9.85 -3.41
C THR A 45 -7.14 -9.41 -2.11
N VAL A 46 -5.87 -9.00 -2.16
CA VAL A 46 -5.11 -8.56 -0.99
C VAL A 46 -5.72 -7.28 -0.41
N PHE A 47 -6.06 -6.32 -1.25
CA PHE A 47 -6.70 -5.09 -0.82
C PHE A 47 -8.02 -5.36 -0.10
N ASN A 48 -8.85 -6.25 -0.65
CA ASN A 48 -10.11 -6.66 -0.02
C ASN A 48 -9.87 -7.24 1.38
N GLN A 49 -8.91 -8.13 1.53
CA GLN A 49 -8.57 -8.75 2.81
C GLN A 49 -8.15 -7.70 3.85
N PHE A 50 -7.30 -6.76 3.50
CA PHE A 50 -6.86 -5.70 4.41
C PHE A 50 -8.01 -4.76 4.79
N CYS A 51 -8.92 -4.45 3.89
CA CYS A 51 -10.09 -3.63 4.19
C CYS A 51 -11.03 -4.32 5.19
N GLN A 52 -11.21 -5.64 5.08
CA GLN A 52 -12.01 -6.41 6.03
C GLN A 52 -11.43 -6.33 7.44
N VAL A 53 -10.11 -6.40 7.57
CA VAL A 53 -9.43 -6.38 8.88
C VAL A 53 -9.36 -4.96 9.46
N ASN A 54 -9.04 -3.96 8.65
CA ASN A 54 -8.65 -2.64 9.14
C ASN A 54 -9.75 -1.58 9.09
N ASN A 55 -10.80 -1.77 8.30
CA ASN A 55 -11.77 -0.69 8.01
C ASN A 55 -13.19 -1.19 7.82
N ASN A 56 -13.62 -2.20 8.57
CA ASN A 56 -14.98 -2.75 8.52
C ASN A 56 -15.44 -3.13 7.09
N GLY A 57 -14.52 -3.60 6.27
CA GLY A 57 -14.83 -4.02 4.92
C GLY A 57 -14.88 -2.90 3.89
N LEU A 58 -14.46 -1.68 4.24
CA LEU A 58 -14.45 -0.55 3.32
C LEU A 58 -13.02 -0.18 2.90
N GLY A 59 -12.87 0.20 1.63
CA GLY A 59 -11.68 0.81 1.10
C GLY A 59 -11.85 2.32 0.98
N ILE A 60 -10.72 3.02 0.90
CA ILE A 60 -10.68 4.47 0.72
C ILE A 60 -9.87 4.78 -0.53
N LEU A 61 -10.48 5.49 -1.48
CA LEU A 61 -9.76 6.15 -2.57
C LEU A 61 -9.52 7.59 -2.15
N TYR A 62 -8.30 8.07 -2.32
CA TYR A 62 -7.97 9.44 -1.99
C TYR A 62 -7.27 10.13 -3.15
N ILE A 63 -7.54 11.44 -3.27
CA ILE A 63 -6.78 12.35 -4.11
C ILE A 63 -6.25 13.42 -3.17
N ILE A 64 -4.94 13.54 -3.07
CA ILE A 64 -4.28 14.53 -2.24
C ILE A 64 -3.42 15.44 -3.10
N LYS A 65 -3.33 16.70 -2.70
CA LYS A 65 -2.41 17.67 -3.26
C LYS A 65 -1.16 17.70 -2.40
N CYS A 66 -0.03 17.36 -3.00
CA CYS A 66 1.26 17.37 -2.33
C CYS A 66 2.06 18.57 -2.79
N PHE A 67 2.72 19.27 -1.88
CA PHE A 67 3.46 20.47 -2.23
C PHE A 67 4.60 20.75 -1.25
N ASN A 68 5.58 21.51 -1.74
CA ASN A 68 6.63 22.15 -0.97
C ASN A 68 7.02 23.44 -1.67
N GLU A 69 8.14 24.06 -1.28
CA GLU A 69 8.61 25.31 -1.89
C GLU A 69 8.93 25.19 -3.38
N ASN A 70 9.27 23.99 -3.86
CA ASN A 70 9.81 23.76 -5.19
C ASN A 70 8.85 23.09 -6.16
N GLU A 71 7.85 22.36 -5.66
CA GLU A 71 6.97 21.57 -6.54
C GLU A 71 5.57 21.40 -5.93
N THR A 72 4.62 21.17 -6.82
CA THR A 72 3.23 20.86 -6.47
C THR A 72 2.74 19.76 -7.41
N PHE A 73 2.10 18.74 -6.86
CA PHE A 73 1.54 17.64 -7.64
C PHE A 73 0.39 16.99 -6.90
N TYR A 74 -0.31 16.09 -7.57
CA TYR A 74 -1.43 15.35 -7.01
C TYR A 74 -1.08 13.88 -6.94
N LYS A 75 -1.53 13.20 -5.89
CA LYS A 75 -1.39 11.76 -5.75
C LYS A 75 -2.77 11.12 -5.66
N ILE A 76 -3.00 10.09 -6.47
CA ILE A 76 -4.22 9.30 -6.47
C ILE A 76 -3.87 7.89 -6.00
N GLY A 77 -4.47 7.45 -4.92
CA GLY A 77 -4.18 6.13 -4.38
C GLY A 77 -5.33 5.55 -3.57
N ILE A 78 -5.12 4.34 -3.08
CA ILE A 78 -6.08 3.64 -2.24
C ILE A 78 -5.42 3.22 -0.94
N THR A 79 -6.22 3.11 0.11
CA THR A 79 -5.76 2.63 1.41
C THR A 79 -6.85 1.82 2.09
N SER A 80 -6.44 0.85 2.89
CA SER A 80 -7.30 0.10 3.79
C SER A 80 -7.35 0.71 5.19
N LYS A 81 -6.64 1.79 5.40
CA LYS A 81 -6.56 2.54 6.67
C LYS A 81 -6.97 3.98 6.42
N SER A 82 -6.96 4.82 7.47
CA SER A 82 -7.17 6.25 7.27
C SER A 82 -6.01 6.87 6.48
N ILE A 83 -6.27 8.03 5.86
CA ILE A 83 -5.24 8.76 5.11
C ILE A 83 -4.11 9.19 6.07
N GLU A 84 -4.46 9.62 7.26
CA GLU A 84 -3.51 10.02 8.31
C GLU A 84 -2.59 8.87 8.70
N GLU A 85 -3.12 7.66 8.86
CA GLU A 85 -2.33 6.47 9.16
C GLU A 85 -1.42 6.07 7.99
N ARG A 86 -1.89 6.27 6.76
CA ARG A 86 -1.13 5.95 5.55
C ARG A 86 0.12 6.83 5.41
N PHE A 87 0.03 8.09 5.85
CA PHE A 87 1.08 9.10 5.69
C PHE A 87 1.55 9.66 7.04
N ASN A 88 1.69 8.80 8.03
CA ASN A 88 2.00 9.20 9.41
C ASN A 88 3.48 9.49 9.69
N SER A 89 4.35 9.45 8.68
CA SER A 89 5.77 9.74 8.84
C SER A 89 6.36 10.42 7.60
N ILE A 90 7.49 11.11 7.78
CA ILE A 90 8.20 11.79 6.68
C ILE A 90 8.67 10.78 5.62
N SER A 91 9.04 9.55 6.03
CA SER A 91 9.45 8.52 5.07
C SER A 91 8.32 8.04 4.18
N LYS A 92 7.08 8.11 4.65
CA LYS A 92 5.89 7.76 3.88
C LYS A 92 5.36 8.91 3.03
N MET A 93 5.46 10.14 3.55
CA MET A 93 5.03 11.35 2.86
C MET A 93 5.97 12.51 3.22
N PRO A 94 7.00 12.76 2.38
CA PRO A 94 7.96 13.84 2.63
C PRO A 94 7.46 15.23 2.25
N TYR A 95 6.25 15.33 1.69
CA TYR A 95 5.63 16.59 1.29
C TYR A 95 4.51 16.98 2.25
N THR A 96 4.19 18.27 2.31
CA THR A 96 2.92 18.71 2.89
C THR A 96 1.79 18.30 1.97
N TYR A 97 0.68 17.84 2.52
CA TYR A 97 -0.45 17.41 1.69
C TYR A 97 -1.79 17.92 2.21
N GLU A 98 -2.72 18.08 1.28
CA GLU A 98 -4.12 18.42 1.56
C GLU A 98 -5.02 17.38 0.88
N VAL A 99 -6.05 16.91 1.57
CA VAL A 99 -7.02 15.99 0.99
C VAL A 99 -7.96 16.76 0.09
N VAL A 100 -7.92 16.46 -1.19
CA VAL A 100 -8.80 17.07 -2.20
C VAL A 100 -10.11 16.29 -2.32
N GLN A 101 -10.01 14.95 -2.34
CA GLN A 101 -11.15 14.06 -2.49
C GLN A 101 -10.93 12.78 -1.70
N LYS A 102 -11.99 12.29 -1.07
CA LYS A 102 -11.99 11.04 -0.33
C LYS A 102 -13.28 10.28 -0.64
N ILE A 103 -13.16 9.04 -1.08
CA ILE A 103 -14.29 8.18 -1.41
C ILE A 103 -14.18 6.89 -0.61
N LEU A 104 -15.24 6.54 0.12
CA LEU A 104 -15.37 5.27 0.82
C LEU A 104 -16.37 4.40 0.08
N ASP A 105 -15.98 3.17 -0.21
CA ASP A 105 -16.86 2.19 -0.84
C ASP A 105 -16.31 0.79 -0.61
N ILE A 106 -17.01 -0.22 -1.11
CA ILE A 106 -16.52 -1.60 -1.05
C ILE A 106 -15.18 -1.71 -1.80
N PRO A 107 -14.27 -2.59 -1.34
CA PRO A 107 -12.90 -2.63 -1.86
C PRO A 107 -12.80 -2.85 -3.36
N ASN A 108 -13.67 -3.67 -3.93
CA ASN A 108 -13.65 -3.93 -5.37
C ASN A 108 -13.91 -2.68 -6.20
N ILE A 109 -14.86 -1.84 -5.77
CA ILE A 109 -15.17 -0.57 -6.45
C ILE A 109 -13.99 0.39 -6.30
N ILE A 110 -13.45 0.53 -5.10
CA ILE A 110 -12.31 1.40 -4.82
C ILE A 110 -11.09 1.01 -5.65
N TYR A 111 -10.78 -0.28 -5.72
CA TYR A 111 -9.68 -0.79 -6.51
C TYR A 111 -9.84 -0.48 -8.01
N GLU A 112 -11.03 -0.70 -8.56
CA GLU A 112 -11.33 -0.43 -9.96
C GLU A 112 -11.32 1.06 -10.29
N LEU A 113 -11.84 1.91 -9.40
CA LEU A 113 -11.81 3.36 -9.57
C LEU A 113 -10.38 3.89 -9.63
N GLU A 114 -9.48 3.40 -8.79
CA GLU A 114 -8.08 3.79 -8.87
C GLU A 114 -7.48 3.46 -10.24
N HIS A 115 -7.71 2.26 -10.74
CA HIS A 115 -7.20 1.86 -12.05
C HIS A 115 -7.77 2.72 -13.18
N ILE A 116 -9.04 3.06 -13.12
CA ILE A 116 -9.70 3.94 -14.11
C ILE A 116 -9.06 5.33 -14.06
N LEU A 117 -8.88 5.90 -12.88
CA LEU A 117 -8.30 7.23 -12.71
C LEU A 117 -6.84 7.28 -13.15
N HIS A 118 -6.05 6.26 -12.80
CA HIS A 118 -4.66 6.18 -13.25
C HIS A 118 -4.55 6.11 -14.77
N ARG A 119 -5.49 5.41 -15.42
CA ARG A 119 -5.54 5.32 -16.88
C ARG A 119 -5.92 6.68 -17.51
N LEU A 120 -6.93 7.36 -16.95
CA LEU A 120 -7.38 8.65 -17.44
C LEU A 120 -6.29 9.73 -17.30
N TYR A 121 -5.56 9.72 -16.19
CA TYR A 121 -4.53 10.73 -15.90
C TYR A 121 -3.12 10.33 -16.32
N LYS A 122 -2.96 9.19 -17.00
CA LYS A 122 -1.66 8.72 -17.48
C LYS A 122 -0.87 9.79 -18.27
N PRO A 123 -1.49 10.60 -19.17
CA PRO A 123 -0.77 11.67 -19.87
C PRO A 123 -0.21 12.75 -18.94
N PHE A 124 -0.72 12.85 -17.71
CA PHE A 124 -0.30 13.85 -16.72
C PHE A 124 0.62 13.29 -15.65
N LYS A 125 1.14 12.08 -15.85
CA LYS A 125 2.02 11.42 -14.88
C LYS A 125 3.22 12.28 -14.55
N TYR A 126 3.52 12.40 -13.26
CA TYR A 126 4.60 13.21 -12.73
C TYR A 126 5.45 12.39 -11.77
N THR A 127 6.78 12.53 -11.86
CA THR A 127 7.70 11.89 -10.93
C THR A 127 8.23 12.94 -9.95
N PRO A 128 7.88 12.88 -8.66
CA PRO A 128 8.38 13.82 -7.66
C PRO A 128 9.90 13.76 -7.52
N VAL A 129 10.50 14.90 -7.22
CA VAL A 129 11.94 15.00 -7.01
C VAL A 129 12.39 14.17 -5.81
N THR A 130 11.64 14.23 -4.70
CA THR A 130 11.91 13.43 -3.52
C THR A 130 11.30 12.05 -3.69
N ASN A 131 12.13 11.01 -3.56
CA ASN A 131 11.67 9.63 -3.69
C ASN A 131 10.95 9.18 -2.41
N PHE A 132 9.80 8.52 -2.59
CA PHE A 132 9.04 7.91 -1.49
C PHE A 132 8.17 6.77 -2.03
N LYS A 133 7.68 5.90 -1.15
CA LYS A 133 6.83 4.78 -1.54
C LYS A 133 5.49 5.31 -2.10
N GLY A 134 5.14 4.89 -3.32
CA GLY A 134 3.94 5.35 -4.01
C GLY A 134 4.16 6.58 -4.89
N ASN A 135 5.41 7.01 -5.10
CA ASN A 135 5.73 8.15 -5.97
C ASN A 135 5.35 7.92 -7.44
N SER A 136 5.09 6.68 -7.84
CA SER A 136 4.63 6.36 -9.21
C SER A 136 3.15 6.69 -9.44
N GLU A 137 2.40 7.02 -8.39
CA GLU A 137 0.97 7.34 -8.45
C GLU A 137 0.71 8.84 -8.44
N CYS A 138 1.67 9.64 -8.89
CA CYS A 138 1.60 11.10 -8.86
C CYS A 138 1.34 11.68 -10.25
N PHE A 139 0.61 12.79 -10.28
CA PHE A 139 0.16 13.46 -11.49
C PHE A 139 0.26 14.97 -11.33
N LYS A 140 0.52 15.66 -12.42
CA LYS A 140 0.54 17.12 -12.47
C LYS A 140 -0.62 17.61 -13.32
N LEU A 141 -1.59 18.17 -12.65
CA LEU A 141 -2.84 18.64 -13.28
C LEU A 141 -2.81 20.14 -13.52
#